data_e4b973063a0bc47dc25310bbc36976ae
#
_entry.id   e4b973063a0bc47dc25310bbc36976ae
#
_cell.length_a   1.000
_cell.length_b   1.000
_cell.length_c   1.000
_cell.angle_alpha   90.00
_cell.angle_beta   90.00
_cell.angle_gamma   90.00
#
_symmetry.space_group_name_H-M   'P 1'
#
loop_
_entity.id
_entity.type
_entity.pdbx_description
1 polymer ?
#
loop_
_entity_poly.entity_id
_entity_poly.type
_entity_poly.pdbx_seq_one_letter_code
_entity_poly.pdbx_strand_id
1 'polypeptide(L)'
;MNEKLNPGESFPNLSLNFIGGKTMALPGDLDSPMTIALFYRGHWWPYCRRLLAGYEARREAFAEQGVSLLAGTVDDEEKTAEIAADLGFPVAFGMTKKDGDAMGSWWEEQRQIIQPSEFLLSKSGKVIISAYSNGPIGRMDPAETLKLIIYLNEQRAKAKAVAS
;
A
#
# COMPACT_ATOMS: atom_id res chain seq x y z
N MET A 1 -1.61 -22.62 -0.16
CA MET A 1 -0.63 -21.96 -1.01
C MET A 1 -0.98 -20.51 -1.24
N ASN A 2 0.01 -19.68 -1.17
CA ASN A 2 -0.11 -18.24 -1.15
C ASN A 2 0.00 -17.69 -2.57
N GLU A 3 -1.13 -17.47 -3.21
CA GLU A 3 -1.14 -16.94 -4.58
C GLU A 3 -0.95 -15.43 -4.57
N LYS A 4 -0.12 -14.93 -5.48
CA LYS A 4 0.07 -13.50 -5.68
C LYS A 4 -1.15 -12.90 -6.36
N LEU A 5 -1.55 -11.72 -5.91
CA LEU A 5 -2.67 -11.01 -6.52
C LEU A 5 -2.25 -10.39 -7.85
N ASN A 6 -3.01 -10.65 -8.89
CA ASN A 6 -2.73 -10.17 -10.22
C ASN A 6 -3.61 -8.97 -10.58
N PRO A 7 -3.19 -8.12 -11.54
CA PRO A 7 -4.04 -7.04 -12.03
C PRO A 7 -5.43 -7.54 -12.43
N GLY A 8 -6.46 -6.83 -12.01
CA GLY A 8 -7.86 -7.18 -12.26
C GLY A 8 -8.50 -8.02 -11.17
N GLU A 9 -7.73 -8.67 -10.30
CA GLU A 9 -8.26 -9.43 -9.18
C GLU A 9 -8.71 -8.52 -8.05
N SER A 10 -9.65 -8.99 -7.25
CA SER A 10 -10.13 -8.25 -6.08
C SER A 10 -9.13 -8.36 -4.92
N PHE A 11 -8.84 -7.23 -4.28
CA PHE A 11 -8.06 -7.23 -3.04
C PHE A 11 -8.86 -7.94 -1.94
N PRO A 12 -8.21 -8.74 -1.09
CA PRO A 12 -8.91 -9.51 -0.07
C PRO A 12 -9.51 -8.64 1.03
N ASN A 13 -10.47 -9.19 1.75
CA ASN A 13 -11.07 -8.53 2.92
C ASN A 13 -10.05 -8.53 4.07
N LEU A 14 -9.62 -7.36 4.47
CA LEU A 14 -8.74 -7.15 5.61
C LEU A 14 -9.33 -6.09 6.53
N SER A 15 -9.18 -6.29 7.84
CA SER A 15 -9.50 -5.25 8.83
C SER A 15 -8.21 -4.67 9.34
N LEU A 16 -8.01 -3.37 9.13
CA LEU A 16 -6.80 -2.66 9.55
C LEU A 16 -7.08 -1.76 10.74
N ASN A 17 -6.18 -1.79 11.72
CA ASN A 17 -6.21 -0.89 12.88
C ASN A 17 -5.11 0.15 12.70
N PHE A 18 -5.50 1.41 12.56
CA PHE A 18 -4.56 2.51 12.34
C PHE A 18 -4.17 3.18 13.66
N ILE A 19 -2.98 3.76 13.66
CA ILE A 19 -2.55 4.64 14.73
C ILE A 19 -3.58 5.78 14.85
N GLY A 20 -4.01 6.10 16.06
CA GLY A 20 -5.05 7.10 16.33
C GLY A 20 -6.44 6.53 16.54
N GLY A 21 -6.58 5.20 16.47
CA GLY A 21 -7.83 4.51 16.82
C GLY A 21 -8.82 4.29 15.70
N LYS A 22 -8.52 4.74 14.48
CA LYS A 22 -9.40 4.48 13.33
C LYS A 22 -9.20 3.05 12.84
N THR A 23 -10.26 2.49 12.27
CA THR A 23 -10.23 1.18 11.61
C THR A 23 -10.71 1.32 10.17
N MET A 24 -10.29 0.41 9.32
CA MET A 24 -10.73 0.36 7.93
C MET A 24 -10.89 -1.10 7.51
N ALA A 25 -12.00 -1.40 6.88
CA ALA A 25 -12.22 -2.69 6.23
C ALA A 25 -11.89 -2.56 4.74
N LEU A 26 -10.85 -3.25 4.29
CA LEU A 26 -10.48 -3.26 2.88
C LEU A 26 -11.19 -4.42 2.17
N PRO A 27 -11.54 -4.27 0.92
CA PRO A 27 -11.46 -3.05 0.11
C PRO A 27 -12.68 -2.13 0.23
N GLY A 28 -13.70 -2.53 1.01
CA GLY A 28 -15.01 -1.86 1.05
C GLY A 28 -14.96 -0.40 1.44
N ASP A 29 -14.03 -0.02 2.31
CA ASP A 29 -13.91 1.36 2.82
C ASP A 29 -13.05 2.27 1.94
N LEU A 30 -12.53 1.78 0.80
CA LEU A 30 -11.79 2.62 -0.13
C LEU A 30 -12.72 3.65 -0.77
N ASP A 31 -12.34 4.93 -0.69
CA ASP A 31 -13.18 6.03 -1.19
C ASP A 31 -12.51 6.93 -2.21
N SER A 32 -11.22 6.78 -2.43
CA SER A 32 -10.49 7.54 -3.45
C SER A 32 -10.50 6.82 -4.80
N PRO A 33 -10.36 7.54 -5.92
CA PRO A 33 -10.25 6.89 -7.24
C PRO A 33 -9.20 5.81 -7.31
N MET A 34 -8.06 6.01 -6.64
CA MET A 34 -7.02 5.00 -6.47
C MET A 34 -6.43 5.10 -5.07
N THR A 35 -5.88 3.98 -4.58
CA THR A 35 -5.17 3.92 -3.30
C THR A 35 -3.89 3.12 -3.46
N ILE A 36 -2.80 3.65 -2.94
CA ILE A 36 -1.55 2.89 -2.80
C ILE A 36 -1.49 2.34 -1.38
N ALA A 37 -1.37 1.02 -1.28
CA ALA A 37 -1.25 0.31 0.00
C ALA A 37 0.16 -0.25 0.11
N LEU A 38 0.88 0.16 1.15
CA LEU A 38 2.31 -0.15 1.35
C LEU A 38 2.47 -1.00 2.61
N PHE A 39 2.66 -2.30 2.43
CA PHE A 39 2.88 -3.21 3.56
C PHE A 39 4.38 -3.45 3.69
N TYR A 40 4.96 -3.03 4.81
CA TYR A 40 6.40 -2.97 5.00
C TYR A 40 6.87 -3.91 6.12
N ARG A 41 8.20 -4.17 6.16
CA ARG A 41 8.79 -5.16 7.07
C ARG A 41 8.69 -4.74 8.54
N GLY A 42 9.05 -3.50 8.84
CA GLY A 42 9.03 -3.03 10.21
C GLY A 42 9.77 -1.70 10.38
N HIS A 43 9.63 -1.10 11.56
CA HIS A 43 10.19 0.20 11.91
C HIS A 43 11.73 0.23 11.92
N TRP A 44 12.35 -0.92 12.15
CA TRP A 44 13.80 -1.08 12.32
C TRP A 44 14.57 -1.09 10.99
N TRP A 45 13.88 -1.24 9.86
CA TRP A 45 14.55 -1.38 8.57
C TRP A 45 14.68 -0.01 7.87
N PRO A 46 15.93 0.54 7.69
CA PRO A 46 16.11 1.87 7.12
C PRO A 46 15.52 2.04 5.71
N TYR A 47 15.54 0.98 4.91
CA TYR A 47 14.99 1.01 3.56
C TYR A 47 13.47 1.25 3.58
N CYS A 48 12.75 0.63 4.52
CA CYS A 48 11.32 0.86 4.70
C CYS A 48 11.04 2.31 5.07
N ARG A 49 11.83 2.87 5.99
CA ARG A 49 11.67 4.28 6.41
C ARG A 49 11.88 5.24 5.25
N ARG A 50 12.91 5.01 4.42
CA ARG A 50 13.20 5.86 3.26
C ARG A 50 12.10 5.76 2.21
N LEU A 51 11.58 4.57 1.98
CA LEU A 51 10.49 4.36 1.03
C LEU A 51 9.24 5.12 1.46
N LEU A 52 8.82 4.97 2.72
CA LEU A 52 7.66 5.66 3.27
C LEU A 52 7.85 7.17 3.22
N ALA A 53 9.04 7.67 3.57
CA ALA A 53 9.36 9.09 3.48
C ALA A 53 9.30 9.60 2.04
N GLY A 54 9.68 8.79 1.07
CA GLY A 54 9.58 9.11 -0.35
C GLY A 54 8.14 9.27 -0.82
N TYR A 55 7.24 8.44 -0.33
CA TYR A 55 5.80 8.57 -0.58
C TYR A 55 5.23 9.80 0.12
N GLU A 56 5.62 10.03 1.37
CA GLU A 56 5.19 11.22 2.12
C GLU A 56 5.60 12.52 1.41
N ALA A 57 6.81 12.58 0.91
CA ALA A 57 7.30 13.76 0.18
C ALA A 57 6.47 14.07 -1.07
N ARG A 58 5.79 13.07 -1.61
CA ARG A 58 4.98 13.19 -2.83
C ARG A 58 3.49 13.08 -2.55
N ARG A 59 3.07 13.10 -1.30
CA ARG A 59 1.69 12.87 -0.90
C ARG A 59 0.71 13.82 -1.58
N GLU A 60 1.04 15.10 -1.66
CA GLU A 60 0.20 16.09 -2.33
C GLU A 60 0.10 15.84 -3.83
N ALA A 61 1.21 15.49 -4.47
CA ALA A 61 1.22 15.18 -5.90
C ALA A 61 0.36 13.94 -6.20
N PHE A 62 0.39 12.93 -5.33
CA PHE A 62 -0.50 11.78 -5.45
C PHE A 62 -1.96 12.21 -5.28
N ALA A 63 -2.25 13.03 -4.28
CA ALA A 63 -3.62 13.51 -4.04
C ALA A 63 -4.18 14.27 -5.25
N GLU A 64 -3.35 15.07 -5.92
CA GLU A 64 -3.73 15.76 -7.16
C GLU A 64 -4.13 14.78 -8.27
N GLN A 65 -3.61 13.57 -8.24
CA GLN A 65 -3.95 12.51 -9.20
C GLN A 65 -5.10 11.62 -8.70
N GLY A 66 -5.73 11.96 -7.60
CA GLY A 66 -6.83 11.18 -7.02
C GLY A 66 -6.37 9.94 -6.27
N VAL A 67 -5.16 9.95 -5.74
CA VAL A 67 -4.54 8.79 -5.07
C VAL A 67 -4.38 9.05 -3.58
N SER A 68 -4.93 8.16 -2.76
CA SER A 68 -4.70 8.11 -1.33
C SER A 68 -3.60 7.10 -1.01
N LEU A 69 -2.93 7.29 0.12
CA LEU A 69 -1.87 6.40 0.60
C LEU A 69 -2.28 5.78 1.93
N LEU A 70 -1.92 4.53 2.13
CA LEU A 70 -1.95 3.87 3.44
C LEU A 70 -0.79 2.90 3.55
N ALA A 71 -0.39 2.59 4.77
CA ALA A 71 0.66 1.62 5.03
C ALA A 71 0.23 0.68 6.15
N GLY A 72 0.93 -0.44 6.29
CA GLY A 72 0.66 -1.40 7.36
C GLY A 72 1.84 -2.30 7.65
N THR A 73 1.90 -2.80 8.88
CA THR A 73 3.00 -3.63 9.38
C THR A 73 2.53 -4.56 10.50
N VAL A 74 3.30 -5.60 10.76
CA VAL A 74 3.09 -6.49 11.92
C VAL A 74 3.54 -5.85 13.23
N ASP A 75 4.35 -4.79 13.19
CA ASP A 75 4.81 -4.10 14.40
C ASP A 75 3.65 -3.73 15.31
N ASP A 76 3.94 -3.65 16.62
CA ASP A 76 2.95 -3.21 17.60
C ASP A 76 2.62 -1.72 17.46
N GLU A 77 1.62 -1.27 18.22
CA GLU A 77 1.15 0.11 18.15
C GLU A 77 2.23 1.13 18.49
N GLU A 78 3.04 0.85 19.52
CA GLU A 78 4.10 1.77 19.98
C GLU A 78 5.16 2.01 18.89
N LYS A 79 5.68 0.94 18.33
CA LYS A 79 6.70 1.00 17.28
C LYS A 79 6.16 1.63 15.99
N THR A 80 4.93 1.30 15.64
CA THR A 80 4.26 1.86 14.46
C THR A 80 4.00 3.35 14.62
N ALA A 81 3.66 3.79 15.85
CA ALA A 81 3.42 5.20 16.14
C ALA A 81 4.66 6.05 15.86
N GLU A 82 5.87 5.52 16.11
CA GLU A 82 7.12 6.23 15.81
C GLU A 82 7.25 6.53 14.31
N ILE A 83 6.86 5.58 13.47
CA ILE A 83 6.88 5.75 12.01
C ILE A 83 5.75 6.69 11.58
N ALA A 84 4.56 6.49 12.10
CA ALA A 84 3.37 7.27 11.73
C ALA A 84 3.52 8.76 12.06
N ALA A 85 4.31 9.10 13.07
CA ALA A 85 4.53 10.49 13.48
C ALA A 85 5.10 11.35 12.36
N ASP A 86 5.86 10.76 11.44
CA ASP A 86 6.50 11.46 10.33
C ASP A 86 5.69 11.39 9.03
N LEU A 87 4.52 10.75 9.07
CA LEU A 87 3.71 10.50 7.87
C LEU A 87 2.34 11.17 7.98
N GLY A 88 1.88 11.75 6.87
CA GLY A 88 0.56 12.35 6.78
C GLY A 88 -0.52 11.39 6.28
N PHE A 89 -0.20 10.11 6.07
CA PHE A 89 -1.17 9.10 5.69
C PHE A 89 -1.26 8.01 6.77
N PRO A 90 -2.38 7.27 6.83
CA PRO A 90 -2.59 6.31 7.92
C PRO A 90 -1.66 5.10 7.84
N VAL A 91 -1.23 4.63 9.01
CA VAL A 91 -0.36 3.46 9.15
C VAL A 91 -1.02 2.46 10.09
N ALA A 92 -1.24 1.24 9.61
CA ALA A 92 -1.82 0.16 10.38
C ALA A 92 -0.75 -0.61 11.13
N PHE A 93 -1.10 -1.07 12.33
CA PHE A 93 -0.23 -1.87 13.20
C PHE A 93 -0.85 -3.23 13.49
N GLY A 94 -0.03 -4.13 14.03
CA GLY A 94 -0.51 -5.40 14.55
C GLY A 94 -1.06 -6.36 13.51
N MET A 95 -0.65 -6.23 12.26
CA MET A 95 -1.06 -7.16 11.22
C MET A 95 -0.49 -8.55 11.51
N THR A 96 -1.15 -9.56 10.98
CA THR A 96 -0.85 -10.95 11.28
C THR A 96 -0.37 -11.71 10.04
N LYS A 97 0.14 -12.91 10.27
CA LYS A 97 0.48 -13.84 9.19
C LYS A 97 -0.74 -14.11 8.30
N LYS A 98 -1.92 -14.22 8.91
CA LYS A 98 -3.18 -14.44 8.19
C LYS A 98 -3.44 -13.30 7.18
N ASP A 99 -3.18 -12.07 7.58
CA ASP A 99 -3.32 -10.91 6.70
C ASP A 99 -2.34 -11.00 5.53
N GLY A 100 -1.09 -11.31 5.82
CA GLY A 100 -0.07 -11.50 4.79
C GLY A 100 -0.45 -12.62 3.82
N ASP A 101 -0.91 -13.74 4.34
CA ASP A 101 -1.34 -14.88 3.52
C ASP A 101 -2.50 -14.49 2.59
N ALA A 102 -3.46 -13.73 3.11
CA ALA A 102 -4.61 -13.26 2.32
C ALA A 102 -4.18 -12.37 1.15
N MET A 103 -3.14 -11.55 1.36
CA MET A 103 -2.59 -10.68 0.32
C MET A 103 -1.66 -11.39 -0.66
N GLY A 104 -1.30 -12.63 -0.40
CA GLY A 104 -0.31 -13.35 -1.19
C GLY A 104 1.14 -12.99 -0.85
N SER A 105 1.36 -12.31 0.26
CA SER A 105 2.69 -11.89 0.69
C SER A 105 3.56 -13.06 1.11
N TRP A 106 4.86 -12.96 0.89
CA TRP A 106 5.79 -13.88 1.52
C TRP A 106 5.90 -13.55 3.01
N TRP A 107 6.08 -14.58 3.83
CA TRP A 107 6.26 -14.46 5.27
C TRP A 107 7.68 -14.83 5.64
N GLU A 108 8.31 -14.01 6.47
CA GLU A 108 9.66 -14.30 6.96
C GLU A 108 9.57 -14.90 8.36
N GLU A 109 9.90 -16.17 8.46
CA GLU A 109 9.68 -16.96 9.67
C GLU A 109 10.57 -16.56 10.84
N GLN A 110 11.81 -16.17 10.56
CA GLN A 110 12.77 -15.84 11.61
C GLN A 110 12.34 -14.62 12.41
N ARG A 111 11.87 -13.57 11.73
CA ARG A 111 11.45 -12.32 12.36
C ARG A 111 9.95 -12.21 12.56
N GLN A 112 9.19 -13.16 12.03
CA GLN A 112 7.71 -13.14 12.09
C GLN A 112 7.13 -11.88 11.45
N ILE A 113 7.52 -11.60 10.23
CA ILE A 113 7.08 -10.40 9.51
C ILE A 113 6.50 -10.71 8.13
N ILE A 114 5.63 -9.81 7.68
CA ILE A 114 5.16 -9.78 6.30
C ILE A 114 6.28 -9.18 5.45
N GLN A 115 6.67 -9.88 4.39
CA GLN A 115 7.63 -9.35 3.43
C GLN A 115 6.96 -8.25 2.59
N PRO A 116 7.75 -7.33 2.02
CA PRO A 116 7.21 -6.18 1.31
C PRO A 116 6.17 -6.55 0.26
N SER A 117 5.01 -5.92 0.36
CA SER A 117 3.88 -6.13 -0.55
C SER A 117 3.23 -4.79 -0.80
N GLU A 118 3.18 -4.36 -2.06
CA GLU A 118 2.70 -3.02 -2.40
C GLU A 118 1.68 -3.12 -3.53
N PHE A 119 0.62 -2.33 -3.41
CA PHE A 119 -0.50 -2.41 -4.34
C PHE A 119 -0.98 -1.03 -4.75
N LEU A 120 -1.33 -0.90 -6.01
CA LEU A 120 -2.16 0.20 -6.49
C LEU A 120 -3.55 -0.39 -6.71
N LEU A 121 -4.54 0.14 -6.01
CA LEU A 121 -5.91 -0.36 -6.01
C LEU A 121 -6.87 0.66 -6.63
N SER A 122 -7.88 0.19 -7.35
CA SER A 122 -8.98 1.03 -7.82
C SER A 122 -9.95 1.29 -6.68
N LYS A 123 -10.88 2.22 -6.87
CA LYS A 123 -11.92 2.53 -5.89
C LYS A 123 -12.76 1.29 -5.53
N SER A 124 -13.01 0.42 -6.50
CA SER A 124 -13.77 -0.82 -6.28
C SER A 124 -12.94 -1.93 -5.65
N GLY A 125 -11.67 -1.69 -5.35
CA GLY A 125 -10.80 -2.66 -4.71
C GLY A 125 -10.14 -3.65 -5.66
N LYS A 126 -10.12 -3.36 -6.95
CA LYS A 126 -9.38 -4.17 -7.92
C LYS A 126 -7.92 -3.80 -7.92
N VAL A 127 -7.06 -4.79 -8.01
CA VAL A 127 -5.62 -4.59 -8.14
C VAL A 127 -5.32 -4.01 -9.53
N ILE A 128 -4.65 -2.87 -9.57
CA ILE A 128 -4.12 -2.28 -10.81
C ILE A 128 -2.68 -2.74 -10.99
N ILE A 129 -1.89 -2.65 -9.90
CA ILE A 129 -0.50 -3.11 -9.85
C ILE A 129 -0.29 -3.84 -8.53
N SER A 130 0.48 -4.92 -8.56
CA SER A 130 0.99 -5.56 -7.35
C SER A 130 2.49 -5.73 -7.47
N ALA A 131 3.21 -5.48 -6.37
CA ALA A 131 4.65 -5.66 -6.28
C ALA A 131 4.97 -6.39 -4.99
N TYR A 132 5.71 -7.48 -5.10
CA TYR A 132 6.09 -8.32 -3.96
C TYR A 132 7.59 -8.51 -3.94
N SER A 133 8.18 -8.49 -2.74
CA SER A 133 9.58 -8.83 -2.55
C SER A 133 9.71 -9.94 -1.52
N ASN A 134 10.52 -10.93 -1.79
CA ASN A 134 10.85 -11.98 -0.82
C ASN A 134 12.17 -11.65 -0.11
N GLY A 135 12.37 -10.37 0.19
CA GLY A 135 13.58 -9.88 0.83
C GLY A 135 13.43 -8.43 1.22
N PRO A 136 14.52 -7.79 1.68
CA PRO A 136 14.44 -6.44 2.22
C PRO A 136 14.37 -5.31 1.17
N ILE A 137 14.56 -5.61 -0.09
CA ILE A 137 14.51 -4.63 -1.19
C ILE A 137 13.49 -5.06 -2.23
N GLY A 138 13.33 -4.28 -3.31
CA GLY A 138 12.37 -4.61 -4.36
C GLY A 138 11.01 -4.01 -4.08
N ARG A 139 10.92 -2.69 -4.17
CA ARG A 139 9.71 -1.91 -3.88
C ARG A 139 9.30 -1.10 -5.10
N MET A 140 8.07 -0.62 -5.07
CA MET A 140 7.62 0.39 -6.04
C MET A 140 8.24 1.73 -5.67
N ASP A 141 9.12 2.26 -6.52
CA ASP A 141 9.73 3.57 -6.29
C ASP A 141 8.67 4.66 -6.30
N PRO A 142 8.65 5.57 -5.31
CA PRO A 142 7.61 6.62 -5.25
C PRO A 142 7.56 7.53 -6.48
N ALA A 143 8.71 7.95 -6.99
CA ALA A 143 8.77 8.83 -8.16
C ALA A 143 8.28 8.12 -9.43
N GLU A 144 8.72 6.90 -9.64
CA GLU A 144 8.30 6.10 -10.80
C GLU A 144 6.81 5.75 -10.73
N THR A 145 6.31 5.43 -9.54
CA THR A 145 4.90 5.14 -9.33
C THR A 145 4.04 6.36 -9.66
N LEU A 146 4.46 7.54 -9.23
CA LEU A 146 3.74 8.79 -9.55
C LEU A 146 3.70 9.04 -11.06
N LYS A 147 4.83 8.87 -11.75
CA LYS A 147 4.89 9.01 -13.21
C LYS A 147 3.93 8.05 -13.93
N LEU A 148 3.89 6.82 -13.47
CA LEU A 148 2.98 5.82 -14.04
C LEU A 148 1.53 6.22 -13.84
N ILE A 149 1.16 6.68 -12.64
CA ILE A 149 -0.21 7.11 -12.35
C ILE A 149 -0.62 8.30 -13.21
N ILE A 150 0.26 9.27 -13.38
CA ILE A 150 0.02 10.42 -14.28
C ILE A 150 -0.24 9.91 -15.68
N TYR A 151 0.58 9.00 -16.17
CA TYR A 151 0.40 8.38 -17.49
C TYR A 151 -0.97 7.67 -17.60
N LEU A 152 -1.33 6.85 -16.62
CA LEU A 152 -2.60 6.13 -16.63
C LEU A 152 -3.79 7.09 -16.64
N ASN A 153 -3.73 8.18 -15.87
CA ASN A 153 -4.79 9.18 -15.85
C ASN A 153 -4.90 9.93 -17.18
N GLU A 154 -3.78 10.24 -17.82
CA GLU A 154 -3.76 10.84 -19.15
C GLU A 154 -4.39 9.91 -20.18
N GLN A 155 -4.07 8.62 -20.15
CA GLN A 155 -4.64 7.64 -21.08
C GLN A 155 -6.16 7.49 -20.86
N ARG A 156 -6.64 7.50 -19.63
CA ARG A 156 -8.06 7.47 -19.30
C ARG A 156 -8.78 8.71 -19.84
N ALA A 157 -8.19 9.88 -19.68
CA ALA A 157 -8.74 11.14 -20.18
C ALA A 157 -8.85 11.13 -21.72
N LYS A 158 -7.83 10.63 -22.39
CA LYS A 158 -7.83 10.48 -23.87
C LYS A 158 -8.91 9.49 -24.33
N ALA A 159 -9.05 8.37 -23.65
CA ALA A 159 -10.07 7.36 -23.97
C ALA A 159 -11.47 7.94 -23.82
N LYS A 160 -11.74 8.73 -22.78
CA LYS A 160 -13.03 9.42 -22.59
C LYS A 160 -13.29 10.44 -23.68
N ALA A 161 -12.28 11.23 -24.08
CA ALA A 161 -12.41 12.22 -25.13
C ALA A 161 -12.75 11.58 -26.48
N VAL A 162 -12.17 10.42 -26.78
CA VAL A 162 -12.44 9.68 -28.02
C VAL A 162 -13.84 9.05 -27.98
N ALA A 163 -14.30 8.58 -26.81
CA ALA A 163 -15.60 7.93 -26.64
C ALA A 163 -16.77 8.92 -26.68
N SER A 164 -16.52 10.20 -26.41
CA SER A 164 -17.54 11.25 -26.47
C SER A 164 -17.52 11.93 -27.86
#